data_69c54f3700f3d430444536afc0ece29a
#
_entry.id   69c54f3700f3d430444536afc0ece29a
#
_cell.length_a   1.000
_cell.length_b   1.000
_cell.length_c   1.000
_cell.angle_alpha   90.00
_cell.angle_beta   90.00
_cell.angle_gamma   90.00
#
_symmetry.space_group_name_H-M   'P 1'
#
loop_
_entity.id
_entity.type
_entity.pdbx_description
1 polymer ?
#
loop_
_entity_poly.entity_id
_entity_poly.type
_entity_poly.pdbx_seq_one_letter_code
_entity_poly.pdbx_strand_id
1 'polypeptide(L)'
;MSRPTPNDFPILDVTARADDDVLAITGLTVAYRVRSREREVLSDVTFRVRRGEAYGLVGESGCGKSTLALAAMAYLPRNGRIKAGRIEVTGRDLATLDAEALRKMRAHTVSMVYQDPSRALNPSLSVGLQVSEAFEMAYGVSRAEGEARALDMLERVHIAAPRQVMQSYPHQLSGGMQQRVVIAMALAANPALLVLDEPTTGLDATVEAEVLDLVAQLRDELGTAVLFISHNLAVVGRMCSRVGVLYAGRLVEEGASADVFRAPHHPYTVGLLRCLPQRARSKDTERLDTIAGSPPPLGAAMRGCAYAERCRLVEERCRQVAPPPHRFNAPNGVQMARCHRHEEAHALPRERGASGDDGARRADAPPGVRDRSPVLRAASVSKTFVRNGQAVRAVDD
;
A
#
# COMPACT_ATOMS: atom_id res chain seq x y z
N MET A 1 12.34 -31.78 23.80
CA MET A 1 11.61 -30.51 23.76
C MET A 1 10.73 -30.54 22.53
N SER A 2 9.42 -30.69 22.70
CA SER A 2 8.45 -30.72 21.62
C SER A 2 8.38 -29.33 20.96
N ARG A 3 8.32 -29.31 19.63
CA ARG A 3 8.12 -28.07 18.88
C ARG A 3 6.78 -27.45 19.31
N PRO A 4 6.72 -26.12 19.55
CA PRO A 4 5.44 -25.45 19.77
C PRO A 4 4.54 -25.67 18.55
N THR A 5 3.31 -26.08 18.80
CA THR A 5 2.32 -26.27 17.73
C THR A 5 1.75 -24.90 17.30
N PRO A 6 1.21 -24.76 16.09
CA PRO A 6 0.58 -23.52 15.64
C PRO A 6 -0.53 -22.98 16.54
N ASN A 7 -1.05 -23.83 17.46
CA ASN A 7 -2.10 -23.48 18.41
C ASN A 7 -1.60 -22.93 19.76
N ASP A 8 -0.29 -22.86 20.00
CA ASP A 8 0.28 -22.31 21.23
C ASP A 8 0.35 -20.77 21.26
N PHE A 9 -0.12 -20.11 20.20
CA PHE A 9 -0.35 -18.67 20.22
C PHE A 9 -1.73 -18.43 20.86
N PRO A 10 -1.83 -17.54 21.87
CA PRO A 10 -3.13 -17.21 22.43
C PRO A 10 -3.98 -16.58 21.32
N ILE A 11 -4.91 -17.37 20.78
CA ILE A 11 -5.98 -16.86 19.94
C ILE A 11 -6.76 -15.93 20.86
N LEU A 12 -6.74 -14.64 20.59
CA LEU A 12 -7.70 -13.72 21.19
C LEU A 12 -9.08 -14.27 20.88
N ASP A 13 -9.77 -14.71 21.94
CA ASP A 13 -11.13 -15.23 21.86
C ASP A 13 -12.06 -14.12 21.39
N VAL A 14 -12.15 -13.99 20.07
CA VAL A 14 -13.00 -13.01 19.40
C VAL A 14 -14.28 -13.74 19.07
N THR A 15 -15.16 -13.83 20.06
CA THR A 15 -16.54 -14.26 19.81
C THR A 15 -17.14 -13.39 18.71
N ALA A 16 -17.35 -14.01 17.56
CA ALA A 16 -17.90 -13.39 16.36
C ALA A 16 -19.24 -12.72 16.69
N ARG A 17 -19.26 -11.39 16.68
CA ARG A 17 -20.50 -10.61 16.55
C ARG A 17 -20.74 -10.36 15.08
N ALA A 18 -22.00 -10.15 14.69
CA ALA A 18 -22.49 -10.00 13.33
C ALA A 18 -21.88 -8.82 12.51
N ASP A 19 -20.96 -8.05 13.08
CA ASP A 19 -20.13 -7.05 12.42
C ASP A 19 -18.66 -7.44 12.56
N ASP A 20 -18.16 -8.14 11.57
CA ASP A 20 -16.77 -8.66 11.51
C ASP A 20 -15.75 -7.59 11.07
N ASP A 21 -16.06 -6.32 11.30
CA ASP A 21 -15.23 -5.19 10.92
C ASP A 21 -14.04 -5.05 11.89
N VAL A 22 -12.83 -5.22 11.38
CA VAL A 22 -11.59 -4.99 12.15
C VAL A 22 -11.24 -3.50 12.15
N LEU A 23 -11.46 -2.81 11.03
CA LEU A 23 -11.32 -1.36 10.92
C LEU A 23 -12.60 -0.78 10.34
N ALA A 24 -13.19 0.19 11.03
CA ALA A 24 -14.29 1.00 10.52
C ALA A 24 -13.93 2.50 10.58
N ILE A 25 -13.94 3.15 9.44
CA ILE A 25 -13.73 4.60 9.31
C ILE A 25 -15.01 5.21 8.80
N THR A 26 -15.53 6.22 9.51
CA THR A 26 -16.81 6.85 9.18
C THR A 26 -16.67 8.37 9.16
N GLY A 27 -16.87 9.00 8.01
CA GLY A 27 -16.85 10.45 7.84
C GLY A 27 -15.53 11.14 8.23
N LEU A 28 -14.41 10.43 8.14
CA LEU A 28 -13.12 10.89 8.66
C LEU A 28 -12.64 12.13 7.92
N THR A 29 -12.39 13.19 8.68
CA THR A 29 -11.75 14.42 8.21
C THR A 29 -10.51 14.69 9.05
N VAL A 30 -9.34 14.78 8.41
CA VAL A 30 -8.05 15.04 9.04
C VAL A 30 -7.44 16.32 8.48
N ALA A 31 -6.93 17.16 9.36
CA ALA A 31 -6.24 18.38 8.99
C ALA A 31 -4.86 18.48 9.64
N TYR A 32 -3.95 19.16 8.97
CA TYR A 32 -2.63 19.55 9.48
C TYR A 32 -2.53 21.06 9.65
N ARG A 33 -1.90 21.49 10.72
CA ARG A 33 -1.51 22.91 10.91
C ARG A 33 -0.16 23.15 10.23
N VAL A 34 -0.15 23.94 9.17
CA VAL A 34 1.05 24.33 8.42
C VAL A 34 1.14 25.85 8.38
N ARG A 35 2.21 26.44 8.92
CA ARG A 35 2.42 27.91 8.99
C ARG A 35 1.18 28.64 9.51
N SER A 36 0.66 28.22 10.66
CA SER A 36 -0.53 28.78 11.33
C SER A 36 -1.85 28.67 10.57
N ARG A 37 -1.87 28.02 9.40
CA ARG A 37 -3.09 27.71 8.65
C ARG A 37 -3.43 26.24 8.76
N GLU A 38 -4.71 25.94 8.89
CA GLU A 38 -5.22 24.59 8.87
C GLU A 38 -5.48 24.17 7.43
N ARG A 39 -5.01 22.97 7.06
CA ARG A 39 -5.19 22.36 5.76
C ARG A 39 -5.80 20.97 5.91
N GLU A 40 -6.98 20.77 5.35
CA GLU A 40 -7.62 19.46 5.32
C GLU A 40 -6.90 18.56 4.31
N VAL A 41 -6.47 17.39 4.75
CA VAL A 41 -5.78 16.38 3.94
C VAL A 41 -6.71 15.22 3.64
N LEU A 42 -7.59 14.86 4.56
CA LEU A 42 -8.67 13.91 4.35
C LEU A 42 -10.01 14.61 4.61
N SER A 43 -11.02 14.30 3.81
CA SER A 43 -12.35 14.91 3.91
C SER A 43 -13.43 13.88 3.64
N ASP A 44 -14.25 13.59 4.64
CA ASP A 44 -15.41 12.69 4.59
C ASP A 44 -15.07 11.30 4.02
N VAL A 45 -14.01 10.67 4.56
CA VAL A 45 -13.60 9.32 4.16
C VAL A 45 -14.36 8.29 4.98
N THR A 46 -15.02 7.35 4.30
CA THR A 46 -15.80 6.27 4.92
C THR A 46 -15.52 4.96 4.20
N PHE A 47 -15.01 3.96 4.91
CA PHE A 47 -14.87 2.57 4.45
C PHE A 47 -14.66 1.62 5.65
N ARG A 48 -14.69 0.32 5.37
CA ARG A 48 -14.50 -0.74 6.38
C ARG A 48 -13.58 -1.82 5.86
N VAL A 49 -12.83 -2.44 6.76
CA VAL A 49 -12.00 -3.63 6.49
C VAL A 49 -12.43 -4.74 7.41
N ARG A 50 -12.81 -5.88 6.85
CA ARG A 50 -13.31 -7.04 7.58
C ARG A 50 -12.16 -7.95 8.01
N ARG A 51 -12.41 -8.84 8.94
CA ARG A 51 -11.46 -9.87 9.37
C ARG A 51 -11.02 -10.73 8.18
N GLY A 52 -9.70 -10.99 8.07
CA GLY A 52 -9.12 -11.75 6.97
C GLY A 52 -9.22 -11.09 5.59
N GLU A 53 -9.86 -9.92 5.49
CA GLU A 53 -9.96 -9.18 4.24
C GLU A 53 -8.65 -8.44 3.94
N ALA A 54 -8.23 -8.45 2.66
CA ALA A 54 -7.29 -7.48 2.15
C ALA A 54 -8.04 -6.38 1.41
N TYR A 55 -8.00 -5.17 1.96
CA TYR A 55 -8.58 -3.95 1.38
C TYR A 55 -7.49 -3.07 0.79
N GLY A 56 -7.58 -2.80 -0.51
CA GLY A 56 -6.64 -1.95 -1.22
C GLY A 56 -7.02 -0.46 -1.14
N LEU A 57 -6.06 0.41 -0.87
CA LEU A 57 -6.24 1.85 -0.97
C LEU A 57 -5.28 2.41 -2.02
N VAL A 58 -5.83 2.92 -3.12
CA VAL A 58 -5.04 3.40 -4.27
C VAL A 58 -5.26 4.88 -4.54
N GLY A 59 -4.33 5.50 -5.25
CA GLY A 59 -4.40 6.90 -5.66
C GLY A 59 -3.03 7.50 -5.90
N GLU A 60 -2.98 8.68 -6.53
CA GLU A 60 -1.73 9.40 -6.81
C GLU A 60 -0.96 9.74 -5.53
N SER A 61 0.36 9.96 -5.65
CA SER A 61 1.19 10.42 -4.53
C SER A 61 0.64 11.73 -3.96
N GLY A 62 0.63 11.84 -2.63
CA GLY A 62 0.12 13.03 -1.94
C GLY A 62 -1.41 13.11 -1.80
N CYS A 63 -2.20 12.12 -2.25
CA CYS A 63 -3.66 12.16 -2.10
C CYS A 63 -4.19 11.89 -0.67
N GLY A 64 -3.31 11.52 0.30
CA GLY A 64 -3.68 11.33 1.70
C GLY A 64 -3.61 9.89 2.22
N LYS A 65 -3.14 8.90 1.43
CA LYS A 65 -3.10 7.48 1.81
C LYS A 65 -2.33 7.22 3.12
N SER A 66 -1.10 7.71 3.22
CA SER A 66 -0.28 7.54 4.44
C SER A 66 -0.85 8.32 5.64
N THR A 67 -1.53 9.46 5.42
CA THR A 67 -2.26 10.15 6.49
C THR A 67 -3.38 9.27 7.03
N LEU A 68 -4.10 8.57 6.18
CA LEU A 68 -5.15 7.64 6.56
C LEU A 68 -4.58 6.44 7.34
N ALA A 69 -3.46 5.87 6.89
CA ALA A 69 -2.74 4.82 7.61
C ALA A 69 -2.36 5.26 9.03
N LEU A 70 -1.74 6.44 9.16
CA LEU A 70 -1.36 6.99 10.47
C LEU A 70 -2.58 7.30 11.35
N ALA A 71 -3.69 7.75 10.77
CA ALA A 71 -4.93 7.97 11.51
C ALA A 71 -5.50 6.65 12.05
N ALA A 72 -5.50 5.57 11.25
CA ALA A 72 -5.93 4.23 11.67
C ALA A 72 -5.06 3.67 12.81
N MET A 73 -3.78 4.09 12.89
CA MET A 73 -2.86 3.75 13.98
C MET A 73 -3.04 4.66 15.21
N ALA A 74 -3.93 5.67 15.18
CA ALA A 74 -3.98 6.76 16.15
C ALA A 74 -2.61 7.43 16.37
N TYR A 75 -1.82 7.58 15.29
CA TYR A 75 -0.43 8.06 15.33
C TYR A 75 -0.20 9.23 14.37
N LEU A 76 -1.13 10.20 14.37
CA LEU A 76 -0.94 11.44 13.63
C LEU A 76 0.22 12.25 14.22
N PRO A 77 1.02 12.95 13.40
CA PRO A 77 2.03 13.90 13.88
C PRO A 77 1.41 15.02 14.76
N ARG A 78 2.21 15.66 15.57
CA ARG A 78 1.75 16.69 16.54
C ARG A 78 0.96 17.85 15.91
N ASN A 79 1.22 18.14 14.65
CA ASN A 79 0.50 19.19 13.89
C ASN A 79 -0.74 18.65 13.16
N GLY A 80 -1.03 17.34 13.24
CA GLY A 80 -2.19 16.68 12.66
C GLY A 80 -3.30 16.45 13.69
N ARG A 81 -4.55 16.59 13.25
CA ARG A 81 -5.72 16.31 14.11
C ARG A 81 -6.90 15.75 13.30
N ILE A 82 -7.68 14.93 13.94
CA ILE A 82 -9.01 14.54 13.44
C ILE A 82 -9.97 15.69 13.73
N LYS A 83 -10.61 16.23 12.70
CA LYS A 83 -11.61 17.31 12.81
C LYS A 83 -13.02 16.78 12.95
N ALA A 84 -13.31 15.69 12.27
CA ALA A 84 -14.64 15.06 12.23
C ALA A 84 -14.49 13.58 11.90
N GLY A 85 -15.55 12.83 12.15
CA GLY A 85 -15.64 11.41 11.89
C GLY A 85 -15.11 10.56 13.03
N ARG A 86 -15.09 9.25 12.77
CA ARG A 86 -14.79 8.23 13.76
C ARG A 86 -13.89 7.15 13.15
N ILE A 87 -13.01 6.61 13.98
CA ILE A 87 -12.18 5.45 13.66
C ILE A 87 -12.40 4.40 14.75
N GLU A 88 -12.86 3.24 14.36
CA GLU A 88 -13.05 2.11 15.25
C GLU A 88 -12.12 0.97 14.81
N VAL A 89 -11.41 0.39 15.77
CA VAL A 89 -10.57 -0.79 15.58
C VAL A 89 -11.10 -1.90 16.49
N THR A 90 -11.47 -3.03 15.91
CA THR A 90 -12.12 -4.14 16.63
C THR A 90 -13.28 -3.68 17.51
N GLY A 91 -14.13 -2.79 16.96
CA GLY A 91 -15.31 -2.22 17.63
C GLY A 91 -15.02 -1.19 18.71
N ARG A 92 -13.75 -0.75 18.89
CA ARG A 92 -13.36 0.26 19.88
C ARG A 92 -13.07 1.59 19.19
N ASP A 93 -13.75 2.66 19.58
CA ASP A 93 -13.50 4.00 19.08
C ASP A 93 -12.16 4.53 19.60
N LEU A 94 -11.24 4.86 18.69
CA LEU A 94 -9.89 5.34 19.05
C LEU A 94 -9.92 6.67 19.81
N ALA A 95 -10.95 7.50 19.62
CA ALA A 95 -11.09 8.77 20.29
C ALA A 95 -11.42 8.62 21.80
N THR A 96 -11.90 7.45 22.23
CA THR A 96 -12.25 7.17 23.63
C THR A 96 -11.11 6.53 24.41
N LEU A 97 -10.03 6.13 23.74
CA LEU A 97 -8.90 5.44 24.35
C LEU A 97 -7.91 6.43 24.94
N ASP A 98 -7.47 6.17 26.16
CA ASP A 98 -6.37 6.88 26.78
C ASP A 98 -4.99 6.48 26.19
N ALA A 99 -3.93 7.14 26.60
CA ALA A 99 -2.59 6.90 26.07
C ALA A 99 -2.10 5.46 26.29
N GLU A 100 -2.44 4.84 27.42
CA GLU A 100 -2.05 3.48 27.74
C GLU A 100 -2.83 2.45 26.92
N ALA A 101 -4.14 2.64 26.73
CA ALA A 101 -4.96 1.81 25.88
C ALA A 101 -4.53 1.91 24.39
N LEU A 102 -4.19 3.11 23.92
CA LEU A 102 -3.61 3.33 22.58
C LEU A 102 -2.25 2.63 22.42
N ARG A 103 -1.40 2.67 23.45
CA ARG A 103 -0.12 1.96 23.46
C ARG A 103 -0.33 0.45 23.34
N LYS A 104 -1.25 -0.11 24.14
CA LYS A 104 -1.61 -1.54 24.09
C LYS A 104 -2.22 -1.93 22.75
N MET A 105 -3.11 -1.12 22.20
CA MET A 105 -3.70 -1.36 20.87
C MET A 105 -2.61 -1.46 19.80
N ARG A 106 -1.66 -0.52 19.78
CA ARG A 106 -0.53 -0.55 18.82
C ARG A 106 0.45 -1.70 19.06
N ALA A 107 0.55 -2.20 20.28
CA ALA A 107 1.42 -3.34 20.60
C ALA A 107 0.80 -4.68 20.19
N HIS A 108 -0.54 -4.81 20.19
CA HIS A 108 -1.20 -6.13 20.09
C HIS A 108 -2.27 -6.22 19.00
N THR A 109 -2.88 -5.10 18.59
CA THR A 109 -4.07 -5.14 17.73
C THR A 109 -3.81 -4.63 16.32
N VAL A 110 -2.97 -3.61 16.18
CA VAL A 110 -2.68 -2.99 14.88
C VAL A 110 -1.18 -2.87 14.70
N SER A 111 -0.67 -3.40 13.60
CA SER A 111 0.73 -3.23 13.21
C SER A 111 0.86 -2.53 11.87
N MET A 112 2.00 -1.90 11.62
CA MET A 112 2.25 -1.18 10.38
C MET A 112 3.63 -1.50 9.82
N VAL A 113 3.67 -1.76 8.52
CA VAL A 113 4.88 -1.83 7.72
C VAL A 113 4.98 -0.55 6.91
N TYR A 114 6.05 0.21 7.12
CA TYR A 114 6.31 1.48 6.45
C TYR A 114 6.98 1.26 5.08
N GLN A 115 6.90 2.27 4.24
CA GLN A 115 7.41 2.27 2.86
C GLN A 115 8.91 1.95 2.76
N ASP A 116 9.72 2.38 3.72
CA ASP A 116 11.17 2.18 3.72
C ASP A 116 11.59 1.27 4.90
N PRO A 117 11.93 -0.01 4.64
CA PRO A 117 12.31 -0.94 5.70
C PRO A 117 13.57 -0.53 6.44
N SER A 118 14.48 0.21 5.79
CA SER A 118 15.73 0.67 6.43
C SER A 118 15.48 1.67 7.54
N ARG A 119 14.35 2.40 7.49
CA ARG A 119 13.94 3.34 8.54
C ARG A 119 13.20 2.68 9.70
N ALA A 120 12.63 1.49 9.47
CA ALA A 120 11.95 0.72 10.50
C ALA A 120 12.92 -0.06 11.38
N LEU A 121 14.10 -0.40 10.86
CA LEU A 121 15.13 -1.17 11.55
C LEU A 121 16.19 -0.26 12.18
N ASN A 122 16.54 -0.53 13.43
CA ASN A 122 17.67 0.14 14.08
C ASN A 122 19.00 -0.42 13.55
N PRO A 123 19.83 0.38 12.86
CA PRO A 123 21.07 -0.11 12.24
C PRO A 123 22.13 -0.55 13.24
N SER A 124 22.02 -0.16 14.51
CA SER A 124 22.98 -0.49 15.58
C SER A 124 22.63 -1.76 16.36
N LEU A 125 21.47 -2.37 16.09
CA LEU A 125 21.01 -3.59 16.74
C LEU A 125 21.00 -4.75 15.76
N SER A 126 21.29 -5.96 16.25
CA SER A 126 21.14 -7.16 15.41
C SER A 126 19.67 -7.41 15.08
N VAL A 127 19.43 -8.08 13.96
CA VAL A 127 18.08 -8.44 13.51
C VAL A 127 17.36 -9.31 14.54
N GLY A 128 18.07 -10.31 15.08
CA GLY A 128 17.51 -11.21 16.09
C GLY A 128 17.02 -10.47 17.32
N LEU A 129 17.80 -9.49 17.81
CA LEU A 129 17.40 -8.68 18.96
C LEU A 129 16.12 -7.90 18.69
N GLN A 130 15.99 -7.28 17.51
CA GLN A 130 14.82 -6.47 17.16
C GLN A 130 13.56 -7.32 16.98
N VAL A 131 13.69 -8.51 16.36
CA VAL A 131 12.54 -9.41 16.18
C VAL A 131 12.15 -10.05 17.53
N SER A 132 13.12 -10.45 18.36
CA SER A 132 12.81 -11.04 19.69
C SER A 132 12.17 -10.01 20.61
N GLU A 133 12.61 -8.75 20.60
CA GLU A 133 12.00 -7.65 21.38
C GLU A 133 10.52 -7.47 21.02
N ALA A 134 10.14 -7.62 19.74
CA ALA A 134 8.73 -7.56 19.35
C ALA A 134 7.89 -8.65 20.03
N PHE A 135 8.41 -9.88 20.18
CA PHE A 135 7.74 -10.95 20.91
C PHE A 135 7.73 -10.74 22.43
N GLU A 136 8.86 -10.28 23.00
CA GLU A 136 8.95 -9.95 24.43
C GLU A 136 7.90 -8.88 24.80
N MET A 137 7.80 -7.83 23.99
CA MET A 137 6.82 -6.76 24.20
C MET A 137 5.38 -7.22 24.01
N ALA A 138 5.11 -8.09 23.04
CA ALA A 138 3.76 -8.56 22.74
C ALA A 138 3.25 -9.57 23.77
N TYR A 139 4.10 -10.45 24.29
CA TYR A 139 3.67 -11.59 25.12
C TYR A 139 4.24 -11.59 26.53
N GLY A 140 5.16 -10.67 26.86
CA GLY A 140 5.83 -10.65 28.17
C GLY A 140 6.72 -11.89 28.41
N VAL A 141 7.17 -12.56 27.33
CA VAL A 141 8.01 -13.74 27.40
C VAL A 141 9.45 -13.42 27.76
N SER A 142 10.20 -14.42 28.19
CA SER A 142 11.63 -14.28 28.46
C SER A 142 12.41 -14.03 27.16
N ARG A 143 13.59 -13.43 27.28
CA ARG A 143 14.49 -13.20 26.14
C ARG A 143 14.80 -14.47 25.36
N ALA A 144 15.09 -15.59 26.05
CA ALA A 144 15.38 -16.85 25.41
C ALA A 144 14.18 -17.40 24.59
N GLU A 145 12.97 -17.21 25.09
CA GLU A 145 11.74 -17.56 24.38
C GLU A 145 11.48 -16.59 23.22
N GLY A 146 11.72 -15.29 23.41
CA GLY A 146 11.65 -14.29 22.34
C GLY A 146 12.61 -14.61 21.19
N GLU A 147 13.84 -15.00 21.49
CA GLU A 147 14.83 -15.42 20.48
C GLU A 147 14.40 -16.71 19.73
N ALA A 148 13.81 -17.68 20.42
CA ALA A 148 13.29 -18.89 19.79
C ALA A 148 12.12 -18.59 18.84
N ARG A 149 11.17 -17.74 19.26
CA ARG A 149 10.04 -17.30 18.44
C ARG A 149 10.49 -16.43 17.27
N ALA A 150 11.50 -15.58 17.46
CA ALA A 150 12.08 -14.77 16.41
C ALA A 150 12.71 -15.64 15.31
N LEU A 151 13.43 -16.73 15.71
CA LEU A 151 13.99 -17.66 14.75
C LEU A 151 12.89 -18.37 13.92
N ASP A 152 11.85 -18.89 14.57
CA ASP A 152 10.69 -19.50 13.89
C ASP A 152 10.02 -18.51 12.92
N MET A 153 9.80 -17.28 13.35
CA MET A 153 9.21 -16.25 12.50
C MET A 153 10.08 -15.92 11.28
N LEU A 154 11.41 -15.84 11.44
CA LEU A 154 12.33 -15.63 10.31
C LEU A 154 12.31 -16.81 9.32
N GLU A 155 12.11 -18.05 9.79
CA GLU A 155 11.88 -19.20 8.93
C GLU A 155 10.55 -19.07 8.17
N ARG A 156 9.47 -18.65 8.84
CA ARG A 156 8.13 -18.45 8.24
C ARG A 156 8.10 -17.34 7.19
N VAL A 157 8.90 -16.29 7.37
CA VAL A 157 9.05 -15.24 6.33
C VAL A 157 10.08 -15.60 5.26
N HIS A 158 10.46 -16.86 5.17
CA HIS A 158 11.37 -17.42 4.16
C HIS A 158 12.74 -16.72 4.09
N ILE A 159 13.30 -16.38 5.26
CA ILE A 159 14.68 -15.90 5.35
C ILE A 159 15.63 -17.08 5.16
N ALA A 160 16.53 -17.00 4.18
CA ALA A 160 17.62 -17.96 4.03
C ALA A 160 18.61 -17.84 5.19
N ALA A 161 19.04 -18.99 5.76
CA ALA A 161 19.97 -19.05 6.89
C ALA A 161 19.55 -18.19 8.10
N PRO A 162 18.36 -18.40 8.69
CA PRO A 162 17.76 -17.50 9.68
C PRO A 162 18.63 -17.38 10.94
N ARG A 163 19.34 -18.45 11.37
CA ARG A 163 20.28 -18.40 12.50
C ARG A 163 21.45 -17.42 12.27
N GLN A 164 21.93 -17.31 11.04
CA GLN A 164 22.99 -16.35 10.69
C GLN A 164 22.41 -14.93 10.64
N VAL A 165 21.20 -14.78 10.09
CA VAL A 165 20.52 -13.48 9.99
C VAL A 165 20.16 -12.93 11.37
N MET A 166 19.83 -13.76 12.34
CA MET A 166 19.65 -13.34 13.75
C MET A 166 20.83 -12.54 14.30
N GLN A 167 22.06 -12.88 13.88
CA GLN A 167 23.30 -12.22 14.31
C GLN A 167 23.71 -11.07 13.41
N SER A 168 23.08 -10.92 12.25
CA SER A 168 23.39 -9.87 11.27
C SER A 168 22.75 -8.53 11.65
N TYR A 169 23.34 -7.45 11.15
CA TYR A 169 22.80 -6.11 11.26
C TYR A 169 22.01 -5.73 10.00
N PRO A 170 21.05 -4.79 10.07
CA PRO A 170 20.21 -4.41 8.92
C PRO A 170 21.00 -4.08 7.66
N HIS A 171 22.09 -3.32 7.77
CA HIS A 171 22.92 -2.92 6.63
C HIS A 171 23.65 -4.09 5.93
N GLN A 172 23.61 -5.28 6.50
CA GLN A 172 24.19 -6.49 5.93
C GLN A 172 23.18 -7.30 5.11
N LEU A 173 21.91 -6.90 5.10
CA LEU A 173 20.83 -7.56 4.41
C LEU A 173 20.47 -6.86 3.10
N SER A 174 19.98 -7.61 2.11
CA SER A 174 19.35 -7.04 0.91
C SER A 174 18.03 -6.32 1.28
N GLY A 175 17.54 -5.42 0.43
CA GLY A 175 16.27 -4.73 0.65
C GLY A 175 15.08 -5.67 0.86
N GLY A 176 14.99 -6.74 0.07
CA GLY A 176 13.96 -7.76 0.23
C GLY A 176 14.07 -8.54 1.55
N MET A 177 15.27 -8.82 2.02
CA MET A 177 15.47 -9.44 3.35
C MET A 177 15.09 -8.48 4.47
N GLN A 178 15.45 -7.19 4.38
CA GLN A 178 15.03 -6.18 5.36
C GLN A 178 13.50 -6.08 5.40
N GLN A 179 12.84 -6.08 4.25
CA GLN A 179 11.37 -6.05 4.16
C GLN A 179 10.73 -7.26 4.83
N ARG A 180 11.24 -8.47 4.60
CA ARG A 180 10.76 -9.70 5.27
C ARG A 180 10.96 -9.63 6.79
N VAL A 181 12.07 -9.08 7.26
CA VAL A 181 12.32 -8.86 8.70
C VAL A 181 11.31 -7.87 9.30
N VAL A 182 11.03 -6.75 8.62
CA VAL A 182 10.03 -5.78 9.10
C VAL A 182 8.62 -6.40 9.13
N ILE A 183 8.28 -7.23 8.13
CA ILE A 183 7.02 -7.99 8.11
C ILE A 183 6.99 -8.97 9.30
N ALA A 184 8.08 -9.69 9.57
CA ALA A 184 8.20 -10.59 10.72
C ALA A 184 7.95 -9.86 12.04
N MET A 185 8.56 -8.70 12.23
CA MET A 185 8.34 -7.85 13.42
C MET A 185 6.88 -7.38 13.53
N ALA A 186 6.29 -6.94 12.42
CA ALA A 186 4.91 -6.47 12.39
C ALA A 186 3.89 -7.57 12.72
N LEU A 187 4.19 -8.81 12.34
CA LEU A 187 3.33 -9.97 12.59
C LEU A 187 3.63 -10.69 13.91
N ALA A 188 4.71 -10.33 14.62
CA ALA A 188 5.11 -10.97 15.88
C ALA A 188 3.99 -10.97 16.93
N ALA A 189 3.19 -9.91 17.00
CA ALA A 189 2.06 -9.80 17.93
C ALA A 189 0.75 -10.44 17.42
N ASN A 190 0.75 -11.09 16.25
CA ASN A 190 -0.46 -11.59 15.58
C ASN A 190 -1.58 -10.54 15.52
N PRO A 191 -1.36 -9.39 14.90
CA PRO A 191 -2.29 -8.26 14.93
C PRO A 191 -3.60 -8.59 14.22
N ALA A 192 -4.71 -8.04 14.70
CA ALA A 192 -5.99 -8.12 14.01
C ALA A 192 -5.98 -7.33 12.68
N LEU A 193 -5.23 -6.22 12.63
CA LEU A 193 -5.05 -5.36 11.45
C LEU A 193 -3.57 -5.15 11.15
N LEU A 194 -3.17 -5.46 9.93
CA LEU A 194 -1.86 -5.11 9.38
C LEU A 194 -2.01 -4.00 8.34
N VAL A 195 -1.39 -2.86 8.58
CA VAL A 195 -1.32 -1.74 7.62
C VAL A 195 -0.01 -1.84 6.84
N LEU A 196 -0.11 -1.91 5.52
CA LEU A 196 1.03 -1.97 4.62
C LEU A 196 1.06 -0.70 3.77
N ASP A 197 1.99 0.22 4.06
CA ASP A 197 2.12 1.47 3.29
C ASP A 197 3.24 1.33 2.26
N GLU A 198 2.85 1.05 1.01
CA GLU A 198 3.74 0.82 -0.13
C GLU A 198 4.87 -0.21 0.15
N PRO A 199 4.54 -1.43 0.61
CA PRO A 199 5.51 -2.36 1.19
C PRO A 199 6.52 -2.93 0.18
N THR A 200 6.33 -2.71 -1.11
CA THR A 200 7.20 -3.26 -2.17
C THR A 200 7.95 -2.19 -2.96
N THR A 201 7.82 -0.92 -2.56
CA THR A 201 8.52 0.18 -3.23
C THR A 201 10.04 0.00 -3.11
N GLY A 202 10.72 0.06 -4.27
CA GLY A 202 12.18 -0.10 -4.35
C GLY A 202 12.69 -1.56 -4.40
N LEU A 203 11.79 -2.55 -4.44
CA LEU A 203 12.13 -3.94 -4.71
C LEU A 203 12.08 -4.22 -6.21
N ASP A 204 12.89 -5.17 -6.66
CA ASP A 204 12.75 -5.70 -8.01
C ASP A 204 11.48 -6.56 -8.14
N ALA A 205 11.01 -6.78 -9.37
CA ALA A 205 9.73 -7.43 -9.64
C ALA A 205 9.63 -8.88 -9.11
N THR A 206 10.75 -9.59 -9.03
CA THR A 206 10.77 -10.97 -8.52
C THR A 206 10.61 -10.96 -7.01
N VAL A 207 11.38 -10.15 -6.30
CA VAL A 207 11.33 -10.00 -4.85
C VAL A 207 9.98 -9.38 -4.43
N GLU A 208 9.45 -8.41 -5.20
CA GLU A 208 8.09 -7.88 -4.99
C GLU A 208 7.06 -9.00 -5.00
N ALA A 209 7.07 -9.86 -6.03
CA ALA A 209 6.12 -10.97 -6.13
C ALA A 209 6.22 -11.93 -4.94
N GLU A 210 7.44 -12.29 -4.53
CA GLU A 210 7.68 -13.17 -3.39
C GLU A 210 7.19 -12.57 -2.06
N VAL A 211 7.42 -11.27 -1.83
CA VAL A 211 6.94 -10.57 -0.62
C VAL A 211 5.42 -10.50 -0.59
N LEU A 212 4.78 -10.27 -1.74
CA LEU A 212 3.33 -10.24 -1.84
C LEU A 212 2.71 -11.62 -1.58
N ASP A 213 3.28 -12.69 -2.14
CA ASP A 213 2.83 -14.06 -1.89
C ASP A 213 2.98 -14.44 -0.41
N LEU A 214 4.10 -14.07 0.20
CA LEU A 214 4.33 -14.25 1.64
C LEU A 214 3.25 -13.54 2.48
N VAL A 215 2.95 -12.27 2.18
CA VAL A 215 1.92 -11.51 2.89
C VAL A 215 0.54 -12.18 2.73
N ALA A 216 0.19 -12.64 1.53
CA ALA A 216 -1.06 -13.34 1.28
C ALA A 216 -1.16 -14.63 2.10
N GLN A 217 -0.10 -15.44 2.09
CA GLN A 217 -0.03 -16.68 2.87
C GLN A 217 -0.20 -16.40 4.37
N LEU A 218 0.58 -15.47 4.93
CA LEU A 218 0.53 -15.15 6.36
C LEU A 218 -0.81 -14.53 6.78
N ARG A 219 -1.44 -13.71 5.93
CA ARG A 219 -2.80 -13.21 6.15
C ARG A 219 -3.80 -14.35 6.31
N ASP A 220 -3.77 -15.33 5.39
CA ASP A 220 -4.70 -16.45 5.37
C ASP A 220 -4.46 -17.40 6.58
N GLU A 221 -3.20 -17.64 6.94
CA GLU A 221 -2.82 -18.46 8.10
C GLU A 221 -3.24 -17.82 9.44
N LEU A 222 -3.06 -16.50 9.57
CA LEU A 222 -3.28 -15.77 10.82
C LEU A 222 -4.70 -15.16 10.94
N GLY A 223 -5.46 -15.13 9.86
CA GLY A 223 -6.77 -14.46 9.82
C GLY A 223 -6.68 -12.94 10.01
N THR A 224 -5.50 -12.34 9.75
CA THR A 224 -5.24 -10.91 9.91
C THR A 224 -5.93 -10.12 8.80
N ALA A 225 -6.61 -9.01 9.14
CA ALA A 225 -7.09 -8.05 8.15
C ALA A 225 -5.92 -7.22 7.62
N VAL A 226 -5.93 -6.88 6.33
CA VAL A 226 -4.87 -6.09 5.70
C VAL A 226 -5.43 -4.83 5.07
N LEU A 227 -4.91 -3.67 5.47
CA LEU A 227 -5.06 -2.42 4.75
C LEU A 227 -3.82 -2.21 3.88
N PHE A 228 -3.96 -2.48 2.58
CA PHE A 228 -2.87 -2.46 1.61
C PHE A 228 -2.87 -1.15 0.82
N ILE A 229 -1.90 -0.30 1.07
CA ILE A 229 -1.74 0.99 0.39
C ILE A 229 -0.70 0.86 -0.71
N SER A 230 -1.08 1.20 -1.93
CA SER A 230 -0.18 1.16 -3.09
C SER A 230 -0.60 2.17 -4.16
N HIS A 231 0.35 2.60 -4.96
CA HIS A 231 0.08 3.29 -6.21
C HIS A 231 0.01 2.33 -7.41
N ASN A 232 0.36 1.05 -7.22
CA ASN A 232 0.33 0.02 -8.25
C ASN A 232 -0.99 -0.76 -8.23
N LEU A 233 -1.94 -0.39 -9.13
CA LEU A 233 -3.24 -1.03 -9.22
C LEU A 233 -3.17 -2.51 -9.59
N ALA A 234 -2.16 -2.93 -10.36
CA ALA A 234 -2.00 -4.34 -10.72
C ALA A 234 -1.72 -5.21 -9.48
N VAL A 235 -0.88 -4.70 -8.57
CA VAL A 235 -0.60 -5.35 -7.28
C VAL A 235 -1.86 -5.41 -6.43
N VAL A 236 -2.59 -4.29 -6.32
CA VAL A 236 -3.84 -4.24 -5.55
C VAL A 236 -4.88 -5.19 -6.11
N GLY A 237 -5.02 -5.28 -7.43
CA GLY A 237 -5.95 -6.23 -8.08
C GLY A 237 -5.62 -7.69 -7.81
N ARG A 238 -4.35 -8.02 -7.57
CA ARG A 238 -3.90 -9.36 -7.20
C ARG A 238 -4.13 -9.67 -5.71
N MET A 239 -3.87 -8.69 -4.84
CA MET A 239 -3.80 -8.87 -3.39
C MET A 239 -5.13 -8.64 -2.67
N CYS A 240 -5.97 -7.74 -3.20
CA CYS A 240 -7.09 -7.19 -2.47
C CYS A 240 -8.43 -7.59 -3.09
N SER A 241 -9.35 -8.07 -2.26
CA SER A 241 -10.73 -8.40 -2.66
C SER A 241 -11.57 -7.17 -2.92
N ARG A 242 -11.31 -6.08 -2.17
CA ARG A 242 -11.96 -4.77 -2.33
C ARG A 242 -10.93 -3.67 -2.46
N VAL A 243 -11.31 -2.59 -3.13
CA VAL A 243 -10.46 -1.43 -3.34
C VAL A 243 -11.22 -0.13 -3.13
N GLY A 244 -10.55 0.82 -2.48
CA GLY A 244 -10.94 2.22 -2.39
C GLY A 244 -9.98 3.10 -3.18
N VAL A 245 -10.51 3.98 -4.00
CA VAL A 245 -9.75 4.94 -4.80
C VAL A 245 -9.79 6.30 -4.13
N LEU A 246 -8.64 6.79 -3.69
CA LEU A 246 -8.51 8.06 -3.00
C LEU A 246 -7.97 9.13 -3.96
N TYR A 247 -8.68 10.26 -4.05
CA TYR A 247 -8.26 11.43 -4.80
C TYR A 247 -8.41 12.71 -3.97
N ALA A 248 -7.35 13.48 -3.83
CA ALA A 248 -7.32 14.75 -3.10
C ALA A 248 -8.01 14.67 -1.71
N GLY A 249 -7.72 13.61 -0.96
CA GLY A 249 -8.24 13.37 0.38
C GLY A 249 -9.67 12.82 0.45
N ARG A 250 -10.29 12.49 -0.66
CA ARG A 250 -11.65 11.94 -0.72
C ARG A 250 -11.67 10.54 -1.33
N LEU A 251 -12.47 9.64 -0.76
CA LEU A 251 -12.75 8.34 -1.36
C LEU A 251 -13.73 8.55 -2.51
N VAL A 252 -13.25 8.46 -3.75
CA VAL A 252 -14.02 8.79 -4.95
C VAL A 252 -14.71 7.57 -5.56
N GLU A 253 -14.16 6.37 -5.34
CA GLU A 253 -14.77 5.11 -5.76
C GLU A 253 -14.39 3.99 -4.81
N GLU A 254 -15.27 3.03 -4.57
CA GLU A 254 -15.08 1.86 -3.71
C GLU A 254 -15.91 0.69 -4.20
N GLY A 255 -15.38 -0.52 -4.09
CA GLY A 255 -16.10 -1.75 -4.42
C GLY A 255 -15.21 -2.97 -4.45
N ALA A 256 -15.75 -4.11 -4.90
CA ALA A 256 -14.94 -5.29 -5.21
C ALA A 256 -13.90 -4.93 -6.29
N SER A 257 -12.64 -5.35 -6.09
CA SER A 257 -11.55 -5.01 -7.01
C SER A 257 -11.87 -5.42 -8.45
N ALA A 258 -12.46 -6.60 -8.64
CA ALA A 258 -12.86 -7.10 -9.95
C ALA A 258 -13.89 -6.19 -10.65
N ASP A 259 -14.83 -5.61 -9.89
CA ASP A 259 -15.86 -4.75 -10.45
C ASP A 259 -15.33 -3.35 -10.76
N VAL A 260 -14.61 -2.73 -9.80
CA VAL A 260 -14.00 -1.40 -9.99
C VAL A 260 -13.02 -1.39 -11.17
N PHE A 261 -12.23 -2.46 -11.35
CA PHE A 261 -11.26 -2.52 -12.45
C PHE A 261 -11.89 -2.86 -13.80
N ARG A 262 -13.00 -3.61 -13.82
CA ARG A 262 -13.71 -3.93 -15.04
C ARG A 262 -14.64 -2.82 -15.51
N ALA A 263 -15.36 -2.21 -14.58
CA ALA A 263 -16.36 -1.18 -14.86
C ALA A 263 -16.23 0.00 -13.88
N PRO A 264 -15.16 0.83 -14.01
CA PRO A 264 -14.97 1.99 -13.15
C PRO A 264 -16.05 3.05 -13.41
N HIS A 265 -16.59 3.62 -12.34
CA HIS A 265 -17.66 4.62 -12.36
C HIS A 265 -17.19 6.04 -11.99
N HIS A 266 -15.88 6.22 -11.77
CA HIS A 266 -15.28 7.54 -11.60
C HIS A 266 -14.24 7.81 -12.71
N PRO A 267 -14.27 8.97 -13.41
CA PRO A 267 -13.33 9.28 -14.49
C PRO A 267 -11.87 9.23 -14.08
N TYR A 268 -11.53 9.52 -12.84
CA TYR A 268 -10.19 9.36 -12.30
C TYR A 268 -9.73 7.91 -12.27
N THR A 269 -10.59 6.98 -11.82
CA THR A 269 -10.30 5.54 -11.81
C THR A 269 -10.08 5.02 -13.23
N VAL A 270 -10.90 5.48 -14.18
CA VAL A 270 -10.70 5.19 -15.61
C VAL A 270 -9.31 5.64 -16.06
N GLY A 271 -8.92 6.86 -15.70
CA GLY A 271 -7.59 7.41 -16.00
C GLY A 271 -6.47 6.55 -15.42
N LEU A 272 -6.55 6.21 -14.14
CA LEU A 272 -5.56 5.37 -13.46
C LEU A 272 -5.38 4.00 -14.14
N LEU A 273 -6.49 3.32 -14.48
CA LEU A 273 -6.46 2.02 -15.12
C LEU A 273 -5.86 2.06 -16.53
N ARG A 274 -6.06 3.18 -17.25
CA ARG A 274 -5.52 3.37 -18.60
C ARG A 274 -4.02 3.67 -18.62
N CYS A 275 -3.49 4.23 -17.53
CA CYS A 275 -2.06 4.45 -17.37
C CYS A 275 -1.28 3.14 -17.12
N LEU A 276 -1.96 2.00 -16.88
CA LEU A 276 -1.29 0.72 -16.66
C LEU A 276 -0.75 0.13 -17.98
N PRO A 277 0.49 -0.37 -17.98
CA PRO A 277 1.01 -1.15 -19.11
C PRO A 277 0.18 -2.40 -19.33
N GLN A 278 -0.28 -2.63 -20.56
CA GLN A 278 -1.01 -3.84 -20.94
C GLN A 278 -0.09 -4.76 -21.73
N ARG A 279 -0.14 -6.08 -21.44
CA ARG A 279 0.73 -7.10 -22.10
C ARG A 279 0.67 -7.12 -23.64
N ALA A 280 -0.44 -6.67 -24.23
CA ALA A 280 -0.64 -6.65 -25.67
C ALA A 280 -0.20 -5.34 -26.35
N ARG A 281 0.35 -4.37 -25.60
CA ARG A 281 0.70 -3.05 -26.12
C ARG A 281 2.19 -2.82 -26.05
N SER A 282 2.81 -2.70 -27.21
CA SER A 282 4.20 -2.24 -27.34
C SER A 282 4.24 -0.71 -27.37
N LYS A 283 5.30 -0.11 -26.83
CA LYS A 283 5.57 1.32 -26.97
C LYS A 283 5.68 1.79 -28.41
N ASP A 284 5.85 0.85 -29.34
CA ASP A 284 5.94 1.11 -30.78
C ASP A 284 4.55 1.20 -31.44
N THR A 285 3.50 0.68 -30.76
CA THR A 285 2.13 0.65 -31.30
C THR A 285 1.19 1.66 -30.66
N GLU A 286 1.34 1.94 -29.38
CA GLU A 286 0.47 2.92 -28.68
C GLU A 286 1.22 3.61 -27.54
N ARG A 287 0.99 4.92 -27.36
CA ARG A 287 1.41 5.63 -26.13
C ARG A 287 0.49 5.26 -24.97
N LEU A 288 1.04 5.18 -23.76
CA LEU A 288 0.24 5.05 -22.55
C LEU A 288 -0.58 6.33 -22.37
N ASP A 289 -1.84 6.16 -21.99
CA ASP A 289 -2.68 7.29 -21.59
C ASP A 289 -2.07 7.95 -20.35
N THR A 290 -2.23 9.26 -20.24
CA THR A 290 -1.80 10.05 -19.08
C THR A 290 -2.98 10.80 -18.52
N ILE A 291 -3.00 10.99 -17.19
CA ILE A 291 -3.99 11.85 -16.55
C ILE A 291 -3.48 13.29 -16.66
N ALA A 292 -4.09 14.11 -17.53
CA ALA A 292 -3.68 15.48 -17.76
C ALA A 292 -3.79 16.36 -16.50
N GLY A 293 -2.95 17.37 -16.39
CA GLY A 293 -2.93 18.32 -15.29
C GLY A 293 -2.34 17.76 -14.00
N SER A 294 -2.41 18.55 -12.92
CA SER A 294 -1.91 18.18 -11.60
C SER A 294 -3.05 18.09 -10.59
N PRO A 295 -2.92 17.22 -9.56
CA PRO A 295 -3.90 17.20 -8.48
C PRO A 295 -3.93 18.55 -7.76
N PRO A 296 -5.08 18.93 -7.18
CA PRO A 296 -5.18 20.17 -6.42
C PRO A 296 -4.20 20.14 -5.24
N PRO A 297 -3.62 21.29 -4.86
CA PRO A 297 -2.72 21.38 -3.72
C PRO A 297 -3.42 20.88 -2.44
N LEU A 298 -2.67 20.19 -1.57
CA LEU A 298 -3.17 19.75 -0.28
C LEU A 298 -3.81 20.90 0.52
N GLY A 299 -5.06 20.69 0.96
CA GLY A 299 -5.82 21.67 1.71
C GLY A 299 -6.40 22.79 0.86
N ALA A 300 -6.49 22.63 -0.46
CA ALA A 300 -7.25 23.52 -1.30
C ALA A 300 -8.75 23.45 -0.93
N ALA A 301 -9.38 24.62 -0.75
CA ALA A 301 -10.82 24.67 -0.52
C ALA A 301 -11.55 24.31 -1.82
N MET A 302 -12.21 23.15 -1.83
CA MET A 302 -12.97 22.65 -2.98
C MET A 302 -14.47 22.74 -2.67
N ARG A 303 -15.21 23.51 -3.49
CA ARG A 303 -16.67 23.60 -3.38
C ARG A 303 -17.35 22.41 -4.08
N GLY A 304 -16.84 21.98 -5.22
CA GLY A 304 -17.37 20.93 -6.05
C GLY A 304 -16.58 19.63 -6.03
N CYS A 305 -16.60 18.93 -7.16
CA CYS A 305 -15.83 17.72 -7.38
C CYS A 305 -14.33 18.03 -7.40
N ALA A 306 -13.56 17.33 -6.58
CA ALA A 306 -12.11 17.51 -6.50
C ALA A 306 -11.38 17.25 -7.83
N TYR A 307 -11.96 16.41 -8.69
CA TYR A 307 -11.39 16.03 -9.99
C TYR A 307 -11.88 16.93 -11.14
N ALA A 308 -12.76 17.91 -10.90
CA ALA A 308 -13.41 18.69 -11.95
C ALA A 308 -12.44 19.31 -12.98
N GLU A 309 -11.31 19.87 -12.52
CA GLU A 309 -10.34 20.56 -13.41
C GLU A 309 -9.56 19.60 -14.34
N ARG A 310 -9.58 18.31 -14.05
CA ARG A 310 -8.92 17.26 -14.85
C ARG A 310 -9.91 16.32 -15.53
N CYS A 311 -11.22 16.54 -15.29
CA CYS A 311 -12.27 15.62 -15.71
C CYS A 311 -12.76 15.95 -17.13
N ARG A 312 -12.76 14.96 -18.01
CA ARG A 312 -13.31 15.08 -19.36
C ARG A 312 -14.84 15.13 -19.41
N LEU A 313 -15.51 14.66 -18.35
CA LEU A 313 -16.96 14.73 -18.21
C LEU A 313 -17.39 15.92 -17.35
N VAL A 314 -16.51 16.92 -17.16
CA VAL A 314 -16.81 18.06 -16.33
C VAL A 314 -17.99 18.86 -16.90
N GLU A 315 -18.91 19.20 -16.01
CA GLU A 315 -20.02 20.13 -16.25
C GLU A 315 -20.05 21.19 -15.15
N GLU A 316 -20.81 22.25 -15.33
CA GLU A 316 -20.88 23.37 -14.37
C GLU A 316 -21.24 22.90 -12.95
N ARG A 317 -22.17 21.98 -12.83
CA ARG A 317 -22.53 21.36 -11.55
C ARG A 317 -21.34 20.73 -10.83
N CYS A 318 -20.40 20.12 -11.57
CA CYS A 318 -19.22 19.51 -10.98
C CYS A 318 -18.31 20.53 -10.31
N ARG A 319 -18.30 21.79 -10.76
CA ARG A 319 -17.50 22.86 -10.16
C ARG A 319 -18.13 23.45 -8.91
N GLN A 320 -19.46 23.40 -8.84
CA GLN A 320 -20.24 24.08 -7.79
C GLN A 320 -20.62 23.16 -6.64
N VAL A 321 -20.90 21.87 -6.93
CA VAL A 321 -21.47 20.93 -5.97
C VAL A 321 -20.62 19.66 -5.92
N ALA A 322 -20.20 19.27 -4.71
CA ALA A 322 -19.50 18.01 -4.51
C ALA A 322 -20.45 16.82 -4.78
N PRO A 323 -20.06 15.84 -5.61
CA PRO A 323 -20.93 14.70 -5.90
C PRO A 323 -21.15 13.86 -4.62
N PRO A 324 -22.41 13.50 -4.32
CA PRO A 324 -22.70 12.57 -3.24
C PRO A 324 -22.18 11.16 -3.58
N PRO A 325 -22.05 10.27 -2.58
CA PRO A 325 -21.75 8.87 -2.83
C PRO A 325 -22.97 8.16 -3.46
N HIS A 326 -22.90 7.85 -4.74
CA HIS A 326 -23.87 7.01 -5.43
C HIS A 326 -23.51 5.55 -5.20
N ARG A 327 -24.46 4.74 -4.72
CA ARG A 327 -24.30 3.30 -4.48
C ARG A 327 -25.16 2.52 -5.46
N PHE A 328 -24.59 1.48 -6.06
CA PHE A 328 -25.27 0.62 -7.02
C PHE A 328 -24.81 -0.82 -6.89
N ASN A 329 -25.66 -1.75 -7.30
CA ASN A 329 -25.34 -3.16 -7.30
C ASN A 329 -24.36 -3.49 -8.44
N ALA A 330 -23.32 -4.22 -8.13
CA ALA A 330 -22.35 -4.77 -9.06
C ALA A 330 -22.28 -6.30 -8.90
N PRO A 331 -21.69 -7.05 -9.83
CA PRO A 331 -21.67 -8.52 -9.78
C PRO A 331 -21.11 -9.12 -8.49
N ASN A 332 -20.11 -8.46 -7.86
CA ASN A 332 -19.47 -8.95 -6.66
C ASN A 332 -19.82 -8.12 -5.41
N GLY A 333 -20.92 -7.39 -5.43
CA GLY A 333 -21.40 -6.62 -4.29
C GLY A 333 -21.84 -5.20 -4.62
N VAL A 334 -21.74 -4.32 -3.64
CA VAL A 334 -22.09 -2.91 -3.81
C VAL A 334 -20.84 -2.13 -4.23
N GLN A 335 -20.96 -1.35 -5.28
CA GLN A 335 -19.97 -0.37 -5.71
C GLN A 335 -20.46 1.04 -5.38
N MET A 336 -19.56 1.93 -5.00
CA MET A 336 -19.84 3.33 -4.70
C MET A 336 -18.96 4.23 -5.57
N ALA A 337 -19.54 5.29 -6.12
CA ALA A 337 -18.78 6.33 -6.82
C ALA A 337 -19.28 7.73 -6.47
N ARG A 338 -18.35 8.66 -6.25
CA ARG A 338 -18.63 10.09 -6.06
C ARG A 338 -18.46 10.84 -7.38
N CYS A 339 -19.38 10.62 -8.32
CA CYS A 339 -19.40 11.29 -9.61
C CYS A 339 -20.84 11.61 -10.03
N HIS A 340 -21.12 12.81 -10.50
CA HIS A 340 -22.44 13.21 -11.01
C HIS A 340 -22.80 12.46 -12.30
N ARG A 341 -21.78 11.98 -13.05
CA ARG A 341 -21.93 11.25 -14.31
C ARG A 341 -21.31 9.84 -14.20
N HIS A 342 -21.56 9.15 -13.09
CA HIS A 342 -20.97 7.84 -12.80
C HIS A 342 -21.35 6.76 -13.83
N GLU A 343 -22.54 6.85 -14.45
CA GLU A 343 -23.00 5.91 -15.46
C GLU A 343 -22.21 6.01 -16.79
N GLU A 344 -21.62 7.18 -17.07
CA GLU A 344 -20.91 7.44 -18.31
C GLU A 344 -19.38 7.27 -18.18
N ALA A 345 -18.88 7.17 -16.96
CA ALA A 345 -17.43 7.17 -16.71
C ALA A 345 -16.71 6.02 -17.42
N HIS A 346 -17.27 4.82 -17.41
CA HIS A 346 -16.69 3.64 -18.04
C HIS A 346 -16.65 3.72 -19.58
N ALA A 347 -17.56 4.49 -20.19
CA ALA A 347 -17.67 4.70 -21.63
C ALA A 347 -16.77 5.83 -22.16
N LEU A 348 -15.96 6.49 -21.28
CA LEU A 348 -15.03 7.52 -21.72
C LEU A 348 -14.20 7.02 -22.90
N PRO A 349 -14.11 7.75 -24.03
CA PRO A 349 -13.24 7.37 -25.15
C PRO A 349 -11.76 7.41 -24.69
N ARG A 350 -10.97 6.47 -25.19
CA ARG A 350 -9.50 6.57 -25.05
C ARG A 350 -9.01 7.79 -25.85
N GLU A 351 -7.95 8.45 -25.36
CA GLU A 351 -7.22 9.36 -26.23
C GLU A 351 -6.58 8.50 -27.31
N ARG A 352 -7.08 8.59 -28.53
CA ARG A 352 -6.21 8.34 -29.67
C ARG A 352 -5.13 9.40 -29.52
N GLY A 353 -3.91 8.99 -29.14
CA GLY A 353 -2.78 9.88 -29.11
C GLY A 353 -2.90 10.70 -30.38
N ALA A 354 -2.87 12.02 -30.24
CA ALA A 354 -2.91 12.90 -31.38
C ALA A 354 -1.85 12.39 -32.35
N SER A 355 -2.29 11.66 -33.37
CA SER A 355 -1.52 11.31 -34.56
C SER A 355 -1.34 12.58 -35.40
N GLY A 356 -1.15 13.70 -34.69
CA GLY A 356 -0.80 14.97 -35.18
C GLY A 356 0.71 15.10 -35.07
N ASP A 357 1.38 15.00 -36.19
CA ASP A 357 2.69 15.56 -36.49
C ASP A 357 3.97 14.79 -36.06
N ASP A 358 3.93 13.75 -35.21
CA ASP A 358 5.13 12.94 -34.97
C ASP A 358 5.33 11.79 -36.00
N GLY A 359 4.31 11.48 -36.78
CA GLY A 359 4.41 10.52 -37.90
C GLY A 359 5.25 11.09 -39.07
N ALA A 360 5.18 12.40 -39.27
CA ALA A 360 5.98 13.06 -40.30
C ALA A 360 7.46 13.20 -39.89
N ARG A 361 7.76 13.37 -38.60
CA ARG A 361 9.16 13.47 -38.13
C ARG A 361 9.90 12.14 -38.06
N ARG A 362 9.19 10.99 -38.07
CA ARG A 362 9.84 9.67 -38.18
C ARG A 362 10.08 9.22 -39.62
N ALA A 363 9.39 9.80 -40.60
CA ALA A 363 9.61 9.51 -42.00
C ALA A 363 10.89 10.20 -42.56
N ASP A 364 11.36 11.27 -41.91
CA ASP A 364 12.56 12.04 -42.33
C ASP A 364 13.82 11.73 -41.50
N ALA A 365 13.81 10.65 -40.67
CA ALA A 365 15.08 10.20 -40.16
C ALA A 365 15.90 9.62 -41.32
N PRO A 366 17.07 10.18 -41.60
CA PRO A 366 17.84 9.73 -42.73
C PRO A 366 18.15 8.26 -42.65
N PRO A 367 18.03 7.48 -43.74
CA PRO A 367 18.33 6.07 -43.78
C PRO A 367 19.85 5.84 -43.62
N GLY A 368 20.37 5.95 -42.43
CA GLY A 368 21.83 5.91 -42.23
C GLY A 368 22.28 5.66 -40.81
N VAL A 369 21.37 5.52 -39.84
CA VAL A 369 21.75 5.38 -38.41
C VAL A 369 21.60 3.94 -37.91
N ARG A 370 21.82 2.92 -38.76
CA ARG A 370 21.89 1.51 -38.32
C ARG A 370 23.29 1.03 -37.95
N ASP A 371 24.32 1.85 -38.20
CA ASP A 371 25.69 1.50 -37.85
C ASP A 371 26.22 2.45 -36.75
N ARG A 372 25.58 2.36 -35.57
CA ARG A 372 26.18 2.97 -34.38
C ARG A 372 27.07 1.92 -33.74
N SER A 373 28.37 2.13 -33.82
CA SER A 373 29.31 1.45 -32.95
C SER A 373 28.81 1.55 -31.50
N PRO A 374 28.81 0.47 -30.75
CA PRO A 374 28.29 0.48 -29.40
C PRO A 374 29.04 1.52 -28.54
N VAL A 375 28.29 2.37 -27.84
CA VAL A 375 28.85 3.39 -26.92
C VAL A 375 29.59 2.70 -25.77
N LEU A 376 29.14 1.51 -25.39
CA LEU A 376 29.77 0.65 -24.38
C LEU A 376 29.74 -0.78 -24.87
N ARG A 377 30.89 -1.46 -24.82
CA ARG A 377 30.99 -2.91 -25.06
C ARG A 377 31.60 -3.54 -23.82
N ALA A 378 30.86 -4.42 -23.18
CA ALA A 378 31.36 -5.29 -22.11
C ALA A 378 31.54 -6.68 -22.70
N ALA A 379 32.72 -7.28 -22.50
CA ALA A 379 33.02 -8.63 -22.96
C ALA A 379 33.82 -9.32 -21.86
N SER A 380 33.40 -10.53 -21.50
CA SER A 380 34.09 -11.39 -20.51
C SER A 380 34.35 -10.68 -19.19
N VAL A 381 33.33 -10.00 -18.65
CA VAL A 381 33.43 -9.24 -17.39
C VAL A 381 33.05 -10.13 -16.22
N SER A 382 34.00 -10.41 -15.34
CA SER A 382 33.75 -11.12 -14.09
C SER A 382 34.04 -10.22 -12.90
N LYS A 383 33.18 -10.27 -11.88
CA LYS A 383 33.39 -9.56 -10.63
C LYS A 383 33.15 -10.46 -9.44
N THR A 384 34.15 -10.60 -8.62
CA THR A 384 34.11 -11.39 -7.39
C THR A 384 34.30 -10.48 -6.19
N PHE A 385 33.46 -10.63 -5.17
CA PHE A 385 33.62 -10.02 -3.85
C PHE A 385 34.08 -11.08 -2.85
N VAL A 386 35.00 -10.72 -1.98
CA VAL A 386 35.45 -11.59 -0.89
C VAL A 386 34.96 -11.03 0.43
N ARG A 387 34.21 -11.86 1.19
CA ARG A 387 33.73 -11.50 2.52
C ARG A 387 34.02 -12.64 3.48
N ASN A 388 34.72 -12.34 4.57
CA ASN A 388 35.10 -13.34 5.59
C ASN A 388 35.75 -14.60 5.01
N GLY A 389 36.60 -14.46 3.98
CA GLY A 389 37.27 -15.58 3.32
C GLY A 389 36.43 -16.34 2.30
N GLN A 390 35.15 -16.03 2.16
CA GLN A 390 34.30 -16.60 1.13
C GLN A 390 34.22 -15.66 -0.08
N ALA A 391 34.46 -16.22 -1.27
CA ALA A 391 34.36 -15.51 -2.54
C ALA A 391 32.95 -15.67 -3.11
N VAL A 392 32.28 -14.54 -3.39
CA VAL A 392 31.00 -14.49 -4.08
C VAL A 392 31.21 -13.87 -5.45
N ARG A 393 30.98 -14.64 -6.50
CA ARG A 393 31.04 -14.18 -7.88
C ARG A 393 29.74 -13.48 -8.22
N ALA A 394 29.75 -12.18 -8.35
CA ALA A 394 28.57 -11.36 -8.58
C ALA A 394 28.26 -11.16 -10.07
N VAL A 395 29.28 -11.21 -10.92
CA VAL A 395 29.17 -11.19 -12.37
C VAL A 395 30.07 -12.30 -12.90
N ASP A 396 29.54 -13.12 -13.79
CA ASP A 396 30.24 -14.25 -14.35
C ASP A 396 30.02 -14.27 -15.88
N ASP A 397 31.00 -13.74 -16.63
CA ASP A 397 31.12 -13.66 -18.10
C ASP A 397 29.89 -13.13 -18.82
#